data_f5a43893cd87f6cce7f6245f08c76657
#
_entry.id   f5a43893cd87f6cce7f6245f08c76657
#
_cell.length_a   1.000
_cell.length_b   1.000
_cell.length_c   1.000
_cell.angle_alpha   90.00
_cell.angle_beta   90.00
_cell.angle_gamma   90.00
#
_symmetry.space_group_name_H-M   'P 1'
#
loop_
_entity.id
_entity.type
_entity.pdbx_description
1 polymer ?
#
loop_
_entity_poly.entity_id
_entity_poly.type
_entity_poly.pdbx_seq_one_letter_code
_entity_poly.pdbx_strand_id
1 'polypeptide(L)'
;MESTKGTGPHIFAYGERVQLTDTKGRMYTITLTKGAQWHMHKGWINHDEIVGNSEGSILETNSGLKFQAFKPLLMDYTLSMPRGATIIYPKDAMAIIGLADIQPGHKVLEAGAGSGAMSLWILRAISESGQLDSFEIRAEFAQIASDTVKNFDLSQGLNSKRTNWNLQVGDIKEMNFANDYDRAILDMLDPWDAIDAVASALRPGGVLAIYVATATQIQKTISSIKKSNKFAEPETIELIVRNWHHEGLAVRPVHRMIGHTGFITVVRRLALDAKPLPRRRRPGKGEDSESSENIESNENI
;
A
#
# COMPACT_ATOMS: atom_id res chain seq x y z
N MET A 1 -4.93 7.80 -29.95
CA MET A 1 -6.37 7.45 -29.97
C MET A 1 -6.84 7.56 -28.53
N GLU A 2 -7.45 8.67 -28.16
CA GLU A 2 -8.07 8.85 -26.85
C GLU A 2 -9.22 7.86 -26.72
N SER A 3 -9.08 6.90 -25.85
CA SER A 3 -10.19 6.08 -25.38
C SER A 3 -11.14 6.98 -24.58
N THR A 4 -12.19 7.48 -25.22
CA THR A 4 -13.33 8.04 -24.52
C THR A 4 -13.91 6.95 -23.64
N LYS A 5 -13.58 6.96 -22.32
CA LYS A 5 -14.31 6.16 -21.34
C LYS A 5 -15.79 6.54 -21.47
N GLY A 6 -16.59 5.58 -21.96
CA GLY A 6 -18.03 5.77 -22.14
C GLY A 6 -18.66 6.22 -20.82
N THR A 7 -19.57 7.17 -20.89
CA THR A 7 -20.34 7.71 -19.76
C THR A 7 -21.45 6.75 -19.28
N GLY A 8 -21.50 5.52 -19.80
CA GLY A 8 -22.48 4.49 -19.44
C GLY A 8 -22.02 3.63 -18.26
N PRO A 9 -22.95 2.87 -17.65
CA PRO A 9 -22.64 1.91 -16.60
C PRO A 9 -21.65 0.85 -17.12
N HIS A 10 -20.73 0.40 -16.26
CA HIS A 10 -19.85 -0.71 -16.59
C HIS A 10 -20.69 -1.99 -16.79
N ILE A 11 -20.41 -2.73 -17.86
CA ILE A 11 -21.06 -4.01 -18.18
C ILE A 11 -20.06 -5.13 -17.97
N PHE A 12 -20.41 -6.13 -17.18
CA PHE A 12 -19.53 -7.25 -16.88
C PHE A 12 -19.20 -8.08 -18.12
N ALA A 13 -17.92 -8.43 -18.27
CA ALA A 13 -17.39 -9.26 -19.35
C ALA A 13 -16.62 -10.46 -18.79
N TYR A 14 -16.41 -11.49 -19.66
CA TYR A 14 -15.54 -12.61 -19.30
C TYR A 14 -14.10 -12.16 -19.02
N GLY A 15 -13.45 -12.80 -18.06
CA GLY A 15 -12.12 -12.47 -17.57
C GLY A 15 -12.10 -11.45 -16.45
N GLU A 16 -13.18 -10.71 -16.25
CA GLU A 16 -13.26 -9.72 -15.16
C GLU A 16 -13.54 -10.38 -13.81
N ARG A 17 -13.12 -9.70 -12.74
CA ARG A 17 -13.48 -10.06 -11.38
C ARG A 17 -14.75 -9.35 -10.97
N VAL A 18 -15.67 -10.09 -10.38
CA VAL A 18 -16.92 -9.58 -9.82
C VAL A 18 -17.00 -9.90 -8.33
N GLN A 19 -17.38 -8.93 -7.53
CA GLN A 19 -17.68 -9.08 -6.12
C GLN A 19 -19.18 -9.25 -5.96
N LEU A 20 -19.58 -10.38 -5.41
CA LEU A 20 -20.96 -10.72 -5.09
C LEU A 20 -21.17 -10.50 -3.59
N THR A 21 -22.12 -9.62 -3.22
CA THR A 21 -22.43 -9.33 -1.82
C THR A 21 -23.83 -9.85 -1.48
N ASP A 22 -23.94 -10.72 -0.49
CA ASP A 22 -25.22 -11.25 -0.04
C ASP A 22 -25.96 -10.29 0.91
N THR A 23 -27.20 -10.65 1.26
CA THR A 23 -28.05 -9.88 2.16
C THR A 23 -27.52 -9.76 3.60
N LYS A 24 -26.46 -10.51 3.96
CA LYS A 24 -25.76 -10.40 5.25
C LYS A 24 -24.47 -9.59 5.16
N GLY A 25 -24.19 -8.98 3.99
CA GLY A 25 -22.98 -8.21 3.75
C GLY A 25 -21.72 -9.08 3.54
N ARG A 26 -21.86 -10.40 3.34
CA ARG A 26 -20.72 -11.26 3.02
C ARG A 26 -20.35 -11.10 1.55
N MET A 27 -19.07 -10.89 1.31
CA MET A 27 -18.53 -10.64 -0.01
C MET A 27 -17.78 -11.87 -0.55
N TYR A 28 -18.00 -12.17 -1.82
CA TYR A 28 -17.38 -13.26 -2.55
C TYR A 28 -16.84 -12.71 -3.86
N THR A 29 -15.57 -12.92 -4.16
CA THR A 29 -14.96 -12.45 -5.40
C THR A 29 -14.70 -13.64 -6.31
N ILE A 30 -15.23 -13.56 -7.53
CA ILE A 30 -15.07 -14.59 -8.57
C ILE A 30 -14.49 -13.96 -9.84
N THR A 31 -13.84 -14.77 -10.67
CA THR A 31 -13.42 -14.37 -12.03
C THR A 31 -14.40 -14.97 -13.02
N LEU A 32 -14.99 -14.15 -13.87
CA LEU A 32 -15.99 -14.59 -14.85
C LEU A 32 -15.36 -15.44 -15.95
N THR A 33 -15.75 -16.69 -16.02
CA THR A 33 -15.24 -17.67 -16.99
C THR A 33 -16.43 -18.26 -17.76
N LYS A 34 -16.33 -18.30 -19.08
CA LYS A 34 -17.41 -18.82 -19.94
C LYS A 34 -17.75 -20.26 -19.60
N GLY A 35 -19.03 -20.54 -19.42
CA GLY A 35 -19.56 -21.87 -19.08
C GLY A 35 -19.29 -22.33 -17.65
N ALA A 36 -18.64 -21.51 -16.81
CA ALA A 36 -18.40 -21.85 -15.40
C ALA A 36 -19.61 -21.53 -14.52
N GLN A 37 -19.61 -22.14 -13.34
CA GLN A 37 -20.61 -21.91 -12.30
C GLN A 37 -19.89 -21.54 -10.99
N TRP A 38 -20.44 -20.57 -10.29
CA TRP A 38 -20.05 -20.31 -8.91
C TRP A 38 -21.00 -21.02 -7.96
N HIS A 39 -20.46 -21.95 -7.18
CA HIS A 39 -21.19 -22.77 -6.24
C HIS A 39 -21.07 -22.27 -4.81
N MET A 40 -22.16 -22.33 -4.07
CA MET A 40 -22.22 -22.14 -2.63
C MET A 40 -23.09 -23.24 -2.00
N HIS A 41 -23.07 -23.36 -0.68
CA HIS A 41 -23.83 -24.43 0.01
C HIS A 41 -25.36 -24.36 -0.19
N LYS A 42 -25.89 -23.24 -0.69
CA LYS A 42 -27.32 -23.00 -0.91
C LYS A 42 -27.65 -22.60 -2.34
N GLY A 43 -26.95 -23.15 -3.32
CA GLY A 43 -27.23 -22.89 -4.73
C GLY A 43 -26.01 -22.50 -5.54
N TRP A 44 -26.25 -22.15 -6.77
CA TRP A 44 -25.24 -21.76 -7.74
C TRP A 44 -25.79 -20.67 -8.67
N ILE A 45 -24.88 -19.98 -9.34
CA ILE A 45 -25.16 -19.04 -10.42
C ILE A 45 -24.19 -19.28 -11.56
N ASN A 46 -24.67 -19.26 -12.81
CA ASN A 46 -23.82 -19.36 -13.98
C ASN A 46 -23.06 -18.04 -14.17
N HIS A 47 -21.78 -18.11 -14.51
CA HIS A 47 -21.02 -16.92 -14.89
C HIS A 47 -21.61 -16.23 -16.14
N ASP A 48 -22.20 -17.03 -17.05
CA ASP A 48 -22.85 -16.52 -18.26
C ASP A 48 -24.10 -15.68 -17.96
N GLU A 49 -24.74 -15.88 -16.81
CA GLU A 49 -25.88 -15.07 -16.33
C GLU A 49 -25.42 -13.74 -15.71
N ILE A 50 -24.15 -13.60 -15.36
CA ILE A 50 -23.57 -12.37 -14.82
C ILE A 50 -23.07 -11.47 -15.95
N VAL A 51 -22.44 -12.09 -16.96
CA VAL A 51 -21.92 -11.36 -18.14
C VAL A 51 -23.06 -10.66 -18.88
N GLY A 52 -22.83 -9.41 -19.28
CA GLY A 52 -23.84 -8.59 -19.95
C GLY A 52 -24.73 -7.76 -19.00
N ASN A 53 -24.70 -8.03 -17.69
CA ASN A 53 -25.37 -7.17 -16.72
C ASN A 53 -24.51 -5.97 -16.36
N SER A 54 -25.16 -4.90 -15.96
CA SER A 54 -24.48 -3.69 -15.47
C SER A 54 -23.98 -3.89 -14.04
N GLU A 55 -22.90 -3.21 -13.70
CA GLU A 55 -22.46 -3.06 -12.33
C GLU A 55 -23.60 -2.50 -11.45
N GLY A 56 -23.76 -3.02 -10.23
CA GLY A 56 -24.87 -2.69 -9.34
C GLY A 56 -26.12 -3.57 -9.53
N SER A 57 -26.10 -4.54 -10.45
CA SER A 57 -27.22 -5.45 -10.66
C SER A 57 -27.45 -6.35 -9.47
N ILE A 58 -28.71 -6.77 -9.33
CA ILE A 58 -29.11 -7.83 -8.40
C ILE A 58 -29.19 -9.14 -9.19
N LEU A 59 -28.40 -10.10 -8.78
CA LEU A 59 -28.34 -11.43 -9.37
C LEU A 59 -29.00 -12.44 -8.43
N GLU A 60 -29.56 -13.50 -8.98
CA GLU A 60 -30.28 -14.52 -8.21
C GLU A 60 -29.72 -15.91 -8.52
N THR A 61 -29.46 -16.71 -7.49
CA THR A 61 -29.05 -18.10 -7.66
C THR A 61 -30.24 -18.96 -8.06
N ASN A 62 -29.99 -20.20 -8.52
CA ASN A 62 -31.04 -21.20 -8.80
C ASN A 62 -31.94 -21.50 -7.62
N SER A 63 -31.59 -21.13 -6.40
CA SER A 63 -32.37 -21.31 -5.18
C SER A 63 -33.04 -20.03 -4.67
N GLY A 64 -33.03 -18.93 -5.44
CA GLY A 64 -33.65 -17.66 -5.08
C GLY A 64 -32.84 -16.74 -4.16
N LEU A 65 -31.56 -17.04 -3.90
CA LEU A 65 -30.72 -16.17 -3.10
C LEU A 65 -30.23 -14.99 -3.95
N LYS A 66 -30.33 -13.77 -3.40
CA LYS A 66 -29.99 -12.55 -4.09
C LYS A 66 -28.61 -12.03 -3.68
N PHE A 67 -27.88 -11.51 -4.68
CA PHE A 67 -26.56 -10.91 -4.55
C PHE A 67 -26.50 -9.59 -5.29
N GLN A 68 -25.84 -8.61 -4.70
CA GLN A 68 -25.42 -7.40 -5.39
C GLN A 68 -24.10 -7.70 -6.11
N ALA A 69 -23.99 -7.32 -7.38
CA ALA A 69 -22.81 -7.53 -8.19
C ALA A 69 -22.08 -6.21 -8.44
N PHE A 70 -20.84 -6.09 -7.97
CA PHE A 70 -20.00 -4.93 -8.16
C PHE A 70 -18.62 -5.31 -8.70
N LYS A 71 -17.98 -4.37 -9.38
CA LYS A 71 -16.56 -4.47 -9.65
C LYS A 71 -15.78 -4.29 -8.34
N PRO A 72 -14.84 -5.18 -8.00
CA PRO A 72 -14.07 -5.04 -6.77
C PRO A 72 -13.31 -3.72 -6.74
N LEU A 73 -13.42 -2.97 -5.66
CA LEU A 73 -12.55 -1.84 -5.41
C LEU A 73 -11.11 -2.34 -5.19
N LEU A 74 -10.11 -1.46 -5.32
CA LEU A 74 -8.70 -1.84 -5.07
C LEU A 74 -8.51 -2.46 -3.69
N MET A 75 -9.18 -1.90 -2.66
CA MET A 75 -9.12 -2.46 -1.32
C MET A 75 -9.68 -3.89 -1.25
N ASP A 76 -10.77 -4.19 -1.94
CA ASP A 76 -11.38 -5.52 -1.97
C ASP A 76 -10.50 -6.49 -2.74
N TYR A 77 -9.90 -6.01 -3.85
CA TYR A 77 -8.97 -6.79 -4.63
C TYR A 77 -7.76 -7.21 -3.79
N THR A 78 -7.10 -6.27 -3.10
CA THR A 78 -5.92 -6.56 -2.28
C THR A 78 -6.25 -7.46 -1.08
N LEU A 79 -7.46 -7.39 -0.53
CA LEU A 79 -7.91 -8.28 0.54
C LEU A 79 -8.27 -9.69 0.06
N SER A 80 -8.65 -9.86 -1.21
CA SER A 80 -9.13 -11.13 -1.80
C SER A 80 -8.18 -11.79 -2.77
N MET A 81 -7.05 -11.16 -3.12
CA MET A 81 -6.05 -11.72 -4.04
C MET A 81 -5.32 -12.93 -3.43
N PRO A 82 -4.76 -13.84 -4.24
CA PRO A 82 -3.87 -14.88 -3.75
C PRO A 82 -2.68 -14.27 -2.99
N ARG A 83 -2.35 -14.83 -1.84
CA ARG A 83 -1.30 -14.32 -0.96
C ARG A 83 -0.19 -15.32 -0.82
N GLY A 84 1.04 -14.90 -1.10
CA GLY A 84 2.25 -15.62 -0.73
C GLY A 84 2.89 -15.01 0.53
N ALA A 85 2.71 -13.70 0.76
CA ALA A 85 3.22 -12.94 1.89
C ALA A 85 2.11 -12.18 2.62
N THR A 86 2.40 -11.71 3.83
CA THR A 86 1.56 -10.74 4.53
C THR A 86 1.55 -9.44 3.72
N ILE A 87 0.38 -8.84 3.57
CA ILE A 87 0.21 -7.58 2.83
C ILE A 87 0.08 -6.39 3.80
N ILE A 88 0.48 -5.23 3.36
CA ILE A 88 0.05 -3.97 3.99
C ILE A 88 -1.47 -3.85 3.82
N TYR A 89 -2.20 -3.71 4.92
CA TYR A 89 -3.66 -3.59 4.86
C TYR A 89 -4.08 -2.30 4.17
N PRO A 90 -5.25 -2.27 3.49
CA PRO A 90 -5.71 -1.08 2.75
C PRO A 90 -5.69 0.22 3.55
N LYS A 91 -6.05 0.18 4.84
CA LYS A 91 -6.02 1.36 5.71
C LYS A 91 -4.61 1.96 5.84
N ASP A 92 -3.60 1.08 5.95
CA ASP A 92 -2.20 1.48 6.09
C ASP A 92 -1.61 1.89 4.73
N ALA A 93 -1.97 1.19 3.65
CA ALA A 93 -1.56 1.56 2.30
C ALA A 93 -2.08 2.97 1.91
N MET A 94 -3.35 3.27 2.22
CA MET A 94 -3.90 4.62 2.02
C MET A 94 -3.17 5.67 2.85
N ALA A 95 -2.83 5.34 4.11
CA ALA A 95 -2.07 6.26 4.97
C ALA A 95 -0.65 6.49 4.44
N ILE A 96 0.04 5.44 3.97
CA ILE A 96 1.38 5.56 3.36
C ILE A 96 1.33 6.48 2.13
N ILE A 97 0.35 6.30 1.23
CA ILE A 97 0.19 7.16 0.05
C ILE A 97 0.05 8.64 0.46
N GLY A 98 -0.78 8.93 1.47
CA GLY A 98 -1.00 10.30 1.94
C GLY A 98 0.18 10.88 2.71
N LEU A 99 0.76 10.12 3.64
CA LEU A 99 1.89 10.58 4.48
C LEU A 99 3.17 10.78 3.67
N ALA A 100 3.41 9.90 2.68
CA ALA A 100 4.53 10.05 1.77
C ALA A 100 4.24 11.04 0.63
N ASP A 101 3.02 11.61 0.55
CA ASP A 101 2.61 12.54 -0.51
C ASP A 101 2.92 11.97 -1.90
N ILE A 102 2.48 10.73 -2.15
CA ILE A 102 2.65 10.08 -3.44
C ILE A 102 1.59 10.60 -4.40
N GLN A 103 2.01 11.15 -5.54
CA GLN A 103 1.14 11.81 -6.51
C GLN A 103 1.51 11.47 -7.96
N PRO A 104 0.64 11.79 -8.94
CA PRO A 104 0.91 11.56 -10.35
C PRO A 104 2.25 12.14 -10.79
N GLY A 105 3.00 11.37 -11.58
CA GLY A 105 4.32 11.76 -12.12
C GLY A 105 5.50 11.46 -11.21
N HIS A 106 5.30 11.03 -9.95
CA HIS A 106 6.42 10.68 -9.09
C HIS A 106 7.14 9.42 -9.55
N LYS A 107 8.46 9.41 -9.36
CA LYS A 107 9.30 8.23 -9.45
C LYS A 107 9.46 7.63 -8.05
N VAL A 108 8.96 6.41 -7.88
CA VAL A 108 8.87 5.74 -6.59
C VAL A 108 9.73 4.49 -6.57
N LEU A 109 10.47 4.29 -5.47
CA LEU A 109 11.22 3.10 -5.16
C LEU A 109 10.45 2.27 -4.12
N GLU A 110 10.24 1.00 -4.39
CA GLU A 110 9.62 0.06 -3.47
C GLU A 110 10.58 -1.10 -3.18
N ALA A 111 10.77 -1.46 -1.92
CA ALA A 111 11.48 -2.67 -1.55
C ALA A 111 10.66 -3.53 -0.60
N GLY A 112 10.58 -4.82 -0.95
CA GLY A 112 9.65 -5.78 -0.38
C GLY A 112 8.32 -5.76 -1.11
N ALA A 113 8.35 -5.92 -2.46
CA ALA A 113 7.13 -5.95 -3.29
C ALA A 113 6.16 -7.07 -2.87
N GLY A 114 6.69 -8.16 -2.30
CA GLY A 114 5.92 -9.26 -1.74
C GLY A 114 4.92 -9.82 -2.75
N SER A 115 3.63 -9.73 -2.46
CA SER A 115 2.57 -10.16 -3.37
C SER A 115 2.05 -9.04 -4.29
N GLY A 116 2.69 -7.87 -4.35
CA GLY A 116 2.32 -6.75 -5.22
C GLY A 116 1.14 -5.91 -4.73
N ALA A 117 0.69 -6.12 -3.49
CA ALA A 117 -0.44 -5.37 -2.94
C ALA A 117 -0.12 -3.86 -2.86
N MET A 118 1.00 -3.49 -2.24
CA MET A 118 1.41 -2.08 -2.13
C MET A 118 1.77 -1.49 -3.49
N SER A 119 2.40 -2.28 -4.37
CA SER A 119 2.69 -1.87 -5.75
C SER A 119 1.44 -1.36 -6.49
N LEU A 120 0.28 -2.04 -6.32
CA LEU A 120 -1.00 -1.60 -6.92
C LEU A 120 -1.46 -0.23 -6.40
N TRP A 121 -1.31 0.05 -5.10
CA TRP A 121 -1.65 1.34 -4.51
C TRP A 121 -0.74 2.45 -5.03
N ILE A 122 0.56 2.18 -5.10
CA ILE A 122 1.56 3.13 -5.64
C ILE A 122 1.27 3.42 -7.11
N LEU A 123 1.10 2.37 -7.94
CA LEU A 123 0.82 2.50 -9.38
C LEU A 123 -0.45 3.32 -9.65
N ARG A 124 -1.49 3.15 -8.84
CA ARG A 124 -2.70 3.98 -8.92
C ARG A 124 -2.40 5.44 -8.59
N ALA A 125 -1.61 5.69 -7.54
CA ALA A 125 -1.33 7.05 -7.07
C ALA A 125 -0.42 7.83 -8.04
N ILE A 126 0.62 7.19 -8.59
CA ILE A 126 1.55 7.84 -9.53
C ILE A 126 0.98 8.00 -10.93
N SER A 127 -0.14 7.32 -11.27
CA SER A 127 -0.75 7.27 -12.59
C SER A 127 0.22 6.78 -13.70
N GLU A 128 -0.16 6.93 -14.97
CA GLU A 128 0.68 6.54 -16.12
C GLU A 128 1.91 7.45 -16.31
N SER A 129 1.87 8.65 -15.75
CA SER A 129 2.96 9.63 -15.85
C SER A 129 4.11 9.40 -14.88
N GLY A 130 3.89 8.60 -13.83
CA GLY A 130 4.91 8.25 -12.84
C GLY A 130 5.62 6.94 -13.17
N GLN A 131 6.67 6.63 -12.41
CA GLN A 131 7.45 5.40 -12.51
C GLN A 131 7.55 4.70 -11.17
N LEU A 132 7.34 3.38 -11.14
CA LEU A 132 7.57 2.53 -9.97
C LEU A 132 8.68 1.52 -10.29
N ASP A 133 9.74 1.53 -9.49
CA ASP A 133 10.77 0.50 -9.48
C ASP A 133 10.63 -0.30 -8.18
N SER A 134 10.27 -1.57 -8.28
CA SER A 134 10.02 -2.48 -7.16
C SER A 134 11.09 -3.55 -7.07
N PHE A 135 11.54 -3.83 -5.85
CA PHE A 135 12.52 -4.88 -5.54
C PHE A 135 11.91 -5.94 -4.63
N GLU A 136 12.17 -7.19 -4.96
CA GLU A 136 11.83 -8.34 -4.13
C GLU A 136 13.00 -9.33 -4.17
N ILE A 137 13.48 -9.73 -2.99
CA ILE A 137 14.64 -10.62 -2.89
C ILE A 137 14.32 -12.07 -3.29
N ARG A 138 13.06 -12.48 -3.14
CA ARG A 138 12.59 -13.84 -3.41
C ARG A 138 11.91 -13.89 -4.77
N ALA A 139 12.49 -14.67 -5.69
CA ALA A 139 11.99 -14.78 -7.07
C ALA A 139 10.52 -15.26 -7.15
N GLU A 140 10.12 -16.19 -6.26
CA GLU A 140 8.76 -16.69 -6.21
C GLU A 140 7.74 -15.61 -5.83
N PHE A 141 8.10 -14.69 -4.93
CA PHE A 141 7.22 -13.56 -4.58
C PHE A 141 7.20 -12.49 -5.65
N ALA A 142 8.32 -12.23 -6.31
CA ALA A 142 8.34 -11.34 -7.48
C ALA A 142 7.41 -11.86 -8.58
N GLN A 143 7.38 -13.18 -8.82
CA GLN A 143 6.43 -13.76 -9.77
C GLN A 143 4.99 -13.56 -9.33
N ILE A 144 4.66 -13.78 -8.05
CA ILE A 144 3.32 -13.52 -7.49
C ILE A 144 2.93 -12.04 -7.67
N ALA A 145 3.84 -11.11 -7.37
CA ALA A 145 3.60 -9.69 -7.57
C ALA A 145 3.30 -9.35 -9.04
N SER A 146 4.10 -9.92 -9.96
CA SER A 146 3.91 -9.75 -11.41
C SER A 146 2.52 -10.23 -11.84
N ASP A 147 2.12 -11.42 -11.40
CA ASP A 147 0.82 -12.00 -11.73
C ASP A 147 -0.33 -11.20 -11.10
N THR A 148 -0.15 -10.72 -9.87
CA THR A 148 -1.14 -9.90 -9.17
C THR A 148 -1.42 -8.61 -9.93
N VAL A 149 -0.38 -7.86 -10.31
CA VAL A 149 -0.53 -6.59 -11.04
C VAL A 149 -1.12 -6.84 -12.42
N LYS A 150 -0.64 -7.84 -13.15
CA LYS A 150 -1.19 -8.23 -14.45
C LYS A 150 -2.68 -8.59 -14.38
N ASN A 151 -3.07 -9.41 -13.40
CA ASN A 151 -4.47 -9.82 -13.23
C ASN A 151 -5.37 -8.66 -12.82
N PHE A 152 -4.85 -7.74 -11.99
CA PHE A 152 -5.58 -6.51 -11.66
C PHE A 152 -5.78 -5.66 -12.91
N ASP A 153 -4.76 -5.45 -13.72
CA ASP A 153 -4.84 -4.65 -14.96
C ASP A 153 -5.84 -5.24 -15.94
N LEU A 154 -5.81 -6.56 -16.16
CA LEU A 154 -6.80 -7.26 -16.96
C LEU A 154 -8.22 -7.05 -16.43
N SER A 155 -8.41 -7.09 -15.11
CA SER A 155 -9.71 -6.85 -14.48
C SER A 155 -10.20 -5.40 -14.63
N GLN A 156 -9.30 -4.46 -14.95
CA GLN A 156 -9.61 -3.07 -15.27
C GLN A 156 -9.77 -2.81 -16.77
N GLY A 157 -9.71 -3.86 -17.61
CA GLY A 157 -9.75 -3.75 -19.07
C GLY A 157 -8.44 -3.29 -19.71
N LEU A 158 -7.35 -3.30 -18.98
CA LEU A 158 -6.02 -2.94 -19.48
C LEU A 158 -5.34 -4.20 -20.03
N ASN A 159 -5.31 -4.35 -21.34
CA ASN A 159 -4.75 -5.54 -22.01
C ASN A 159 -3.27 -5.40 -22.38
N SER A 160 -2.64 -4.25 -22.13
CA SER A 160 -1.23 -4.01 -22.41
C SER A 160 -0.39 -4.14 -21.13
N LYS A 161 0.86 -4.61 -21.31
CA LYS A 161 1.84 -4.61 -20.22
C LYS A 161 2.09 -3.16 -19.76
N ARG A 162 2.09 -2.92 -18.44
CA ARG A 162 2.49 -1.63 -17.89
C ARG A 162 3.92 -1.29 -18.30
N THR A 163 4.13 -0.07 -18.71
CA THR A 163 5.45 0.48 -19.07
C THR A 163 6.08 1.26 -17.93
N ASN A 164 5.27 1.66 -16.95
CA ASN A 164 5.66 2.48 -15.81
C ASN A 164 5.91 1.67 -14.53
N TRP A 165 6.06 0.35 -14.63
CA TRP A 165 6.43 -0.53 -13.53
C TRP A 165 7.57 -1.45 -13.91
N ASN A 166 8.64 -1.42 -13.14
CA ASN A 166 9.80 -2.28 -13.28
C ASN A 166 9.99 -3.08 -11.99
N LEU A 167 9.77 -4.39 -12.05
CA LEU A 167 9.96 -5.30 -10.92
C LEU A 167 11.26 -6.09 -11.12
N GLN A 168 12.13 -6.02 -10.13
CA GLN A 168 13.44 -6.68 -10.14
C GLN A 168 13.57 -7.65 -8.98
N VAL A 169 14.14 -8.83 -9.25
CA VAL A 169 14.57 -9.77 -8.22
C VAL A 169 15.96 -9.33 -7.76
N GLY A 170 16.08 -8.94 -6.48
CA GLY A 170 17.37 -8.50 -5.94
C GLY A 170 17.24 -7.82 -4.58
N ASP A 171 18.36 -7.67 -3.91
CA ASP A 171 18.45 -6.95 -2.64
C ASP A 171 18.72 -5.46 -2.92
N ILE A 172 17.82 -4.60 -2.44
CA ILE A 172 17.94 -3.14 -2.57
C ILE A 172 19.27 -2.61 -1.99
N LYS A 173 19.83 -3.30 -1.01
CA LYS A 173 21.11 -2.91 -0.37
C LYS A 173 22.31 -3.02 -1.29
N GLU A 174 22.21 -3.87 -2.32
CA GLU A 174 23.29 -4.10 -3.29
C GLU A 174 23.18 -3.18 -4.52
N MET A 175 22.11 -2.36 -4.61
CA MET A 175 21.87 -1.49 -5.74
C MET A 175 22.57 -0.14 -5.59
N ASN A 176 23.06 0.37 -6.72
CA ASN A 176 23.59 1.72 -6.82
C ASN A 176 22.54 2.65 -7.42
N PHE A 177 22.19 3.69 -6.70
CA PHE A 177 21.18 4.66 -7.09
C PHE A 177 21.77 6.07 -7.29
N ALA A 178 21.11 6.87 -8.12
CA ALA A 178 21.58 8.18 -8.58
C ALA A 178 20.77 9.37 -8.04
N ASN A 179 20.20 9.32 -6.83
CA ASN A 179 19.44 10.42 -6.21
C ASN A 179 18.27 10.95 -7.08
N ASP A 180 17.52 10.07 -7.72
CA ASP A 180 16.46 10.47 -8.66
C ASP A 180 15.03 10.03 -8.28
N TYR A 181 14.86 9.35 -7.14
CA TYR A 181 13.54 8.98 -6.65
C TYR A 181 12.92 10.08 -5.79
N ASP A 182 11.64 10.32 -6.03
CA ASP A 182 10.83 11.25 -5.24
C ASP A 182 10.43 10.65 -3.90
N ARG A 183 10.11 9.35 -3.91
CA ARG A 183 9.57 8.60 -2.77
C ARG A 183 10.21 7.23 -2.70
N ALA A 184 10.31 6.71 -1.48
CA ALA A 184 10.70 5.32 -1.25
C ALA A 184 9.77 4.68 -0.21
N ILE A 185 9.40 3.43 -0.43
CA ILE A 185 8.61 2.62 0.48
C ILE A 185 9.37 1.34 0.81
N LEU A 186 9.53 1.05 2.11
CA LEU A 186 10.12 -0.19 2.59
C LEU A 186 9.09 -1.02 3.35
N ASP A 187 8.79 -2.22 2.84
CA ASP A 187 8.00 -3.27 3.50
C ASP A 187 8.80 -4.56 3.53
N MET A 188 9.83 -4.56 4.37
CA MET A 188 10.78 -5.66 4.47
C MET A 188 11.12 -5.98 5.93
N LEU A 189 11.67 -7.17 6.18
CA LEU A 189 11.93 -7.66 7.53
C LEU A 189 12.89 -6.74 8.31
N ASP A 190 13.98 -6.33 7.66
CA ASP A 190 15.08 -5.59 8.26
C ASP A 190 15.32 -4.23 7.53
N PRO A 191 14.36 -3.28 7.55
CA PRO A 191 14.47 -2.04 6.78
C PRO A 191 15.60 -1.12 7.24
N TRP A 192 16.08 -1.27 8.48
CA TRP A 192 17.21 -0.50 9.01
C TRP A 192 18.53 -0.75 8.26
N ASP A 193 18.70 -1.90 7.62
CA ASP A 193 19.89 -2.23 6.83
C ASP A 193 19.89 -1.57 5.44
N ALA A 194 18.73 -1.12 4.97
CA ALA A 194 18.58 -0.48 3.67
C ALA A 194 18.63 1.06 3.72
N ILE A 195 18.74 1.67 4.91
CA ILE A 195 18.63 3.13 5.08
C ILE A 195 19.68 3.90 4.25
N ASP A 196 20.91 3.42 4.20
CA ASP A 196 21.97 4.11 3.43
C ASP A 196 21.75 3.99 1.91
N ALA A 197 21.32 2.83 1.42
CA ALA A 197 20.98 2.63 0.01
C ALA A 197 19.82 3.53 -0.41
N VAL A 198 18.75 3.57 0.38
CA VAL A 198 17.58 4.42 0.13
C VAL A 198 17.94 5.91 0.22
N ALA A 199 18.79 6.30 1.16
CA ALA A 199 19.28 7.68 1.22
C ALA A 199 20.05 8.10 -0.03
N SER A 200 20.75 7.15 -0.69
CA SER A 200 21.44 7.39 -1.96
C SER A 200 20.47 7.39 -3.15
N ALA A 201 19.32 6.72 -3.05
CA ALA A 201 18.30 6.70 -4.07
C ALA A 201 17.42 7.96 -4.06
N LEU A 202 17.05 8.45 -2.89
CA LEU A 202 16.16 9.60 -2.74
C LEU A 202 16.86 10.92 -3.04
N ARG A 203 16.23 11.75 -3.87
CA ARG A 203 16.61 13.14 -4.04
C ARG A 203 16.43 13.94 -2.74
N PRO A 204 17.16 15.05 -2.55
CA PRO A 204 16.90 15.97 -1.45
C PRO A 204 15.43 16.39 -1.39
N GLY A 205 14.84 16.36 -0.19
CA GLY A 205 13.41 16.61 0.01
C GLY A 205 12.51 15.40 -0.27
N GLY A 206 13.04 14.31 -0.84
CA GLY A 206 12.30 13.05 -1.03
C GLY A 206 11.82 12.46 0.29
N VAL A 207 10.80 11.61 0.25
CA VAL A 207 10.17 11.01 1.44
C VAL A 207 10.40 9.50 1.44
N LEU A 208 10.86 9.00 2.58
CA LEU A 208 10.94 7.59 2.90
C LEU A 208 9.78 7.22 3.82
N ALA A 209 8.97 6.24 3.43
CA ALA A 209 7.97 5.59 4.29
C ALA A 209 8.39 4.15 4.57
N ILE A 210 8.30 3.72 5.81
CA ILE A 210 8.70 2.38 6.26
C ILE A 210 7.53 1.77 7.02
N TYR A 211 7.17 0.55 6.64
CA TYR A 211 6.15 -0.24 7.33
C TYR A 211 6.79 -1.39 8.08
N VAL A 212 6.50 -1.50 9.39
CA VAL A 212 7.00 -2.57 10.26
C VAL A 212 5.93 -3.03 11.24
N ALA A 213 6.00 -4.29 11.68
CA ALA A 213 4.98 -4.90 12.53
C ALA A 213 5.25 -4.74 14.04
N THR A 214 6.48 -4.43 14.47
CA THR A 214 6.84 -4.49 15.89
C THR A 214 7.54 -3.24 16.40
N ALA A 215 7.38 -2.94 17.70
CA ALA A 215 8.06 -1.83 18.37
C ALA A 215 9.61 -1.98 18.34
N THR A 216 10.13 -3.20 18.40
CA THR A 216 11.57 -3.45 18.27
C THR A 216 12.08 -3.06 16.89
N GLN A 217 11.31 -3.33 15.83
CA GLN A 217 11.66 -2.90 14.47
C GLN A 217 11.63 -1.36 14.36
N ILE A 218 10.64 -0.68 14.97
CA ILE A 218 10.63 0.79 15.04
C ILE A 218 11.93 1.30 15.65
N GLN A 219 12.31 0.79 16.82
CA GLN A 219 13.52 1.23 17.52
C GLN A 219 14.77 1.10 16.65
N LYS A 220 14.99 -0.06 16.03
CA LYS A 220 16.14 -0.30 15.14
C LYS A 220 16.11 0.65 13.93
N THR A 221 14.95 0.80 13.30
CA THR A 221 14.76 1.67 12.14
C THR A 221 15.07 3.13 12.47
N ILE A 222 14.49 3.66 13.56
CA ILE A 222 14.74 5.03 14.03
C ILE A 222 16.23 5.24 14.34
N SER A 223 16.86 4.26 15.03
CA SER A 223 18.29 4.33 15.35
C SER A 223 19.15 4.38 14.08
N SER A 224 18.86 3.57 13.07
CA SER A 224 19.57 3.56 11.79
C SER A 224 19.38 4.87 11.00
N ILE A 225 18.14 5.39 10.93
CA ILE A 225 17.85 6.68 10.30
C ILE A 225 18.66 7.80 10.96
N LYS A 226 18.67 7.89 12.29
CA LYS A 226 19.44 8.91 13.02
C LYS A 226 20.95 8.75 12.83
N LYS A 227 21.45 7.54 12.88
CA LYS A 227 22.89 7.23 12.66
C LYS A 227 23.37 7.64 11.27
N SER A 228 22.51 7.53 10.26
CA SER A 228 22.86 7.90 8.88
C SER A 228 23.15 9.39 8.72
N ASN A 229 22.59 10.25 9.57
CA ASN A 229 22.65 11.72 9.47
C ASN A 229 22.16 12.29 8.12
N LYS A 230 21.39 11.53 7.35
CA LYS A 230 20.94 11.89 6.00
C LYS A 230 19.48 12.33 5.96
N PHE A 231 18.75 12.18 7.04
CA PHE A 231 17.31 12.43 7.13
C PHE A 231 16.99 13.42 8.25
N ALA A 232 15.82 14.06 8.13
CA ALA A 232 15.22 14.85 9.18
C ALA A 232 14.76 13.96 10.36
N GLU A 233 14.10 14.54 11.36
CA GLU A 233 13.53 13.74 12.47
C GLU A 233 12.38 12.85 11.94
N PRO A 234 12.42 11.53 12.15
CA PRO A 234 11.36 10.61 11.72
C PRO A 234 10.12 10.74 12.60
N GLU A 235 8.96 10.54 11.99
CA GLU A 235 7.66 10.43 12.68
C GLU A 235 7.10 9.03 12.48
N THR A 236 6.58 8.44 13.57
CA THR A 236 5.98 7.10 13.53
C THR A 236 4.55 7.17 14.02
N ILE A 237 3.65 6.56 13.28
CA ILE A 237 2.24 6.42 13.65
C ILE A 237 1.79 4.97 13.60
N GLU A 238 0.73 4.68 14.32
CA GLU A 238 -0.12 3.50 14.16
C GLU A 238 -1.52 3.97 13.81
N LEU A 239 -2.14 3.33 12.80
CA LEU A 239 -3.49 3.68 12.38
C LEU A 239 -4.50 2.65 12.87
N ILE A 240 -5.47 3.10 13.67
CA ILE A 240 -6.57 2.27 14.18
C ILE A 240 -7.87 2.70 13.50
N VAL A 241 -8.55 1.76 12.85
CA VAL A 241 -9.85 1.99 12.21
C VAL A 241 -10.93 1.23 12.97
N ARG A 242 -11.96 1.94 13.39
CA ARG A 242 -13.10 1.39 14.10
C ARG A 242 -14.36 1.50 13.25
N ASN A 243 -14.91 0.37 12.84
CA ASN A 243 -16.16 0.32 12.10
C ASN A 243 -17.36 0.51 13.02
N TRP A 244 -18.45 1.01 12.45
CA TRP A 244 -19.73 1.19 13.15
C TRP A 244 -20.79 0.26 12.56
N HIS A 245 -21.60 -0.30 13.44
CA HIS A 245 -22.84 -0.99 13.11
C HIS A 245 -23.98 0.03 13.14
N HIS A 246 -24.83 -0.02 12.14
CA HIS A 246 -26.01 0.83 12.06
C HIS A 246 -27.16 0.00 11.47
N GLU A 247 -28.14 -0.31 12.32
CA GLU A 247 -29.37 -0.99 11.93
C GLU A 247 -30.52 -0.44 12.76
N GLY A 248 -31.49 0.23 12.13
CA GLY A 248 -32.58 0.93 12.81
C GLY A 248 -32.05 1.92 13.85
N LEU A 249 -32.44 1.75 15.12
CA LEU A 249 -31.96 2.59 16.24
C LEU A 249 -30.63 2.09 16.85
N ALA A 250 -30.12 0.94 16.43
CA ALA A 250 -28.90 0.36 16.98
C ALA A 250 -27.65 0.91 16.25
N VAL A 251 -27.24 2.14 16.61
CA VAL A 251 -26.03 2.77 16.08
C VAL A 251 -24.92 2.69 17.15
N ARG A 252 -23.88 1.88 16.89
CA ARG A 252 -22.80 1.61 17.84
C ARG A 252 -21.54 1.12 17.16
N PRO A 253 -20.36 1.27 17.79
CA PRO A 253 -19.15 0.64 17.28
C PRO A 253 -19.31 -0.88 17.13
N VAL A 254 -18.68 -1.45 16.09
CA VAL A 254 -18.55 -2.90 15.95
C VAL A 254 -17.73 -3.45 17.12
N HIS A 255 -18.16 -4.57 17.71
CA HIS A 255 -17.49 -5.16 18.89
C HIS A 255 -16.09 -5.68 18.57
N ARG A 256 -15.90 -6.26 17.37
CA ARG A 256 -14.59 -6.79 16.94
C ARG A 256 -13.90 -5.78 16.04
N MET A 257 -12.63 -5.53 16.31
CA MET A 257 -11.78 -4.71 15.46
C MET A 257 -10.38 -5.32 15.39
N ILE A 258 -9.66 -5.05 14.32
CA ILE A 258 -8.23 -5.33 14.25
C ILE A 258 -7.51 -4.21 14.98
N GLY A 259 -6.97 -4.49 16.16
CA GLY A 259 -6.33 -3.49 17.00
C GLY A 259 -4.93 -3.10 16.53
N HIS A 260 -4.23 -4.01 15.83
CA HIS A 260 -2.88 -3.79 15.33
C HIS A 260 -2.69 -4.45 13.98
N THR A 261 -1.98 -3.77 13.06
CA THR A 261 -1.53 -4.30 11.77
C THR A 261 -0.06 -4.01 11.55
N GLY A 262 0.40 -2.82 11.89
CA GLY A 262 1.78 -2.37 11.79
C GLY A 262 1.91 -0.88 12.08
N PHE A 263 3.13 -0.42 12.02
CA PHE A 263 3.53 0.97 12.25
C PHE A 263 4.08 1.57 10.96
N ILE A 264 3.78 2.83 10.72
CA ILE A 264 4.27 3.59 9.59
C ILE A 264 5.24 4.64 10.11
N THR A 265 6.50 4.59 9.68
CA THR A 265 7.50 5.63 9.95
C THR A 265 7.73 6.42 8.68
N VAL A 266 7.65 7.75 8.76
CA VAL A 266 7.87 8.65 7.63
C VAL A 266 8.99 9.61 7.98
N VAL A 267 9.88 9.86 7.00
CA VAL A 267 11.01 10.77 7.17
C VAL A 267 11.42 11.42 5.86
N ARG A 268 11.92 12.65 5.89
CA ARG A 268 12.38 13.40 4.72
C ARG A 268 13.90 13.37 4.56
N ARG A 269 14.34 13.20 3.32
CA ARG A 269 15.77 13.27 2.92
C ARG A 269 16.26 14.71 3.01
N LEU A 270 17.35 14.93 3.73
CA LEU A 270 18.05 16.22 3.77
C LEU A 270 18.86 16.47 2.49
N ALA A 271 19.28 17.70 2.27
CA ALA A 271 20.28 18.02 1.25
C ALA A 271 21.62 17.30 1.54
N LEU A 272 22.45 17.13 0.51
CA LEU A 272 23.68 16.30 0.60
C LEU A 272 24.67 16.81 1.64
N ASP A 273 24.72 18.11 1.85
CA ASP A 273 25.61 18.85 2.77
C ASP A 273 24.94 19.25 4.10
N ALA A 274 23.62 18.98 4.24
CA ALA A 274 22.87 19.34 5.42
C ALA A 274 23.01 18.28 6.53
N LYS A 275 22.96 18.74 7.78
CA LYS A 275 22.94 17.89 8.97
C LYS A 275 21.58 17.99 9.66
N PRO A 276 21.11 16.91 10.30
CA PRO A 276 19.89 16.95 11.08
C PRO A 276 19.99 18.00 12.21
N LEU A 277 18.91 18.75 12.41
CA LEU A 277 18.82 19.65 13.55
C LEU A 277 18.47 18.85 14.82
N PRO A 278 19.18 19.05 15.93
CA PRO A 278 18.82 18.41 17.19
C PRO A 278 17.42 18.90 17.64
N ARG A 279 16.52 17.97 17.93
CA ARG A 279 15.23 18.33 18.54
C ARG A 279 15.51 18.82 19.97
N ARG A 280 15.10 20.04 20.32
CA ARG A 280 15.06 20.48 21.71
C ARG A 280 14.06 19.62 22.46
N ARG A 281 14.55 18.70 23.28
CA ARG A 281 13.71 17.92 24.22
C ARG A 281 13.68 18.69 25.55
N ARG A 282 12.51 18.70 26.22
CA ARG A 282 12.50 19.02 27.64
C ARG A 282 13.31 17.92 28.34
N PRO A 283 14.27 18.25 29.23
CA PRO A 283 15.00 17.23 29.99
C PRO A 283 14.01 16.31 30.70
N GLY A 284 14.18 14.99 30.51
CA GLY A 284 13.45 13.99 31.26
C GLY A 284 13.81 14.13 32.76
N LYS A 285 12.88 13.81 33.68
CA LYS A 285 13.22 13.66 35.10
C LYS A 285 14.30 12.58 35.22
N GLY A 286 15.56 12.99 35.52
CA GLY A 286 16.69 12.09 35.72
C GLY A 286 17.85 12.22 34.71
N GLU A 287 17.76 13.12 33.71
CA GLU A 287 18.93 13.50 32.91
C GLU A 287 19.64 14.67 33.61
N ASP A 288 20.89 14.42 34.04
CA ASP A 288 21.72 15.44 34.71
C ASP A 288 22.00 16.60 33.76
N SER A 289 21.94 17.81 34.33
CA SER A 289 22.05 19.10 33.66
C SER A 289 23.47 19.49 33.17
N GLU A 290 24.36 18.52 32.92
CA GLU A 290 25.77 18.81 32.56
C GLU A 290 26.01 19.18 31.11
N SER A 291 24.99 19.17 30.22
CA SER A 291 25.18 19.50 28.79
C SER A 291 24.65 20.85 28.31
N SER A 292 24.11 21.67 29.23
CA SER A 292 23.47 22.97 28.90
C SER A 292 24.34 24.21 29.06
N GLU A 293 25.55 24.13 29.64
CA GLU A 293 26.39 25.31 29.88
C GLU A 293 27.29 25.76 28.71
N ASN A 294 27.37 25.02 27.63
CA ASN A 294 28.27 25.34 26.52
C ASN A 294 27.66 26.08 25.31
N ILE A 295 26.40 26.54 25.41
CA ILE A 295 25.74 27.22 24.27
C ILE A 295 25.46 28.71 24.51
N GLU A 296 25.54 29.19 25.76
CA GLU A 296 25.25 30.62 26.07
C GLU A 296 26.43 31.60 25.90
N SER A 297 27.61 31.13 25.51
CA SER A 297 28.80 32.04 25.43
C SER A 297 29.10 32.61 24.03
N ASN A 298 28.22 32.42 23.00
CA ASN A 298 28.47 32.93 21.65
C ASN A 298 27.42 33.88 21.05
N GLU A 299 26.53 34.49 21.90
CA GLU A 299 25.60 35.52 21.40
C GLU A 299 25.94 36.94 21.79
N ASN A 300 27.21 37.24 22.16
CA ASN A 300 27.67 38.61 22.35
C ASN A 300 29.00 38.82 21.60
N ILE A 301 28.94 39.04 20.28
CA ILE A 301 29.84 39.96 19.53
C ILE A 301 29.09 40.39 18.25
#